data_47461dde4af8cf5776a48a220a3d66a4
#
_entry.id   47461dde4af8cf5776a48a220a3d66a4
#
_cell.length_a   1.000
_cell.length_b   1.000
_cell.length_c   1.000
_cell.angle_alpha   90.00
_cell.angle_beta   90.00
_cell.angle_gamma   90.00
#
_symmetry.space_group_name_H-M   'P 1'
#
loop_
_entity.id
_entity.type
_entity.pdbx_description
1 polymer ?
#
loop_
_entity_poly.entity_id
_entity_poly.type
_entity_poly.pdbx_seq_one_letter_code
_entity_poly.pdbx_strand_id
1 'polypeptide(L)'
;EVAPSEKWLGLLVLLSVTDAGIFCYEPETYRPKEDYEVDVGKSQLHPSRKIVADLSQIVERFWESKLAEGEEKGRLQGDGAVCSCCGATGDVLSVYSKAWSWFTTTWPGPLSIFLNENELVNGVALCPDCYKALTFGSNLFNRLTTTLPMWLTKEMFAPVDNASSREHRSEAEDIFGGVMALPVLDPSEQREEDRAEYVESLMHMAEGVTEKKGAGALHLDTITGIEQELPMHIAGEDMYRLTMLYFSGDPSRGDVHLRASIEDVLPSAAQELTDMIHDLFDDSYALQGQLFKEPLHERASRPYRSLPAMLSKAYGMTRMWSSLAQTLHRKSLPRDLFVRHAALRMQDLSRKVEDKYYLLQHEVFFYLYYDQFLHHYRQWIGEEGGYRVTPWQDLLRLLDARAYRDIDIDGVADLGFAAGYLVRRFSRLYYHHTDQKQFLRDRVITFGSKLGPDTIVEYALKRMIEYAFKLKFDGAFAKDEELLGLVLAEYQRQTDDVRRQKDEFMTSFWAGYCLNRGKGKSEKDDSSTRENEEAQLMSE
;
A
#
# COMPACT_ATOMS: atom_id res chain seq x y z
N GLU A 1 25.48 39.81 3.61
CA GLU A 1 24.05 39.85 3.99
C GLU A 1 23.36 38.64 3.36
N VAL A 2 22.95 37.72 4.18
CA VAL A 2 22.14 36.59 3.73
C VAL A 2 20.69 37.04 3.72
N ALA A 3 20.10 37.18 2.54
CA ALA A 3 18.69 37.52 2.42
C ALA A 3 17.88 36.30 2.88
N PRO A 4 16.99 36.43 3.89
CA PRO A 4 16.15 35.35 4.33
C PRO A 4 15.05 35.14 3.29
N SER A 5 15.23 34.22 2.39
CA SER A 5 14.09 33.63 1.69
C SER A 5 13.94 32.20 2.14
N GLU A 6 12.76 31.81 2.52
CA GLU A 6 12.42 30.50 3.08
C GLU A 6 12.81 29.31 2.18
N LYS A 7 13.32 29.56 0.98
CA LYS A 7 13.62 28.53 -0.03
C LYS A 7 15.05 28.50 -0.52
N TRP A 8 15.89 29.46 -0.12
CA TRP A 8 17.23 29.57 -0.67
C TRP A 8 18.24 29.91 0.42
N LEU A 9 19.23 29.07 0.64
CA LEU A 9 20.47 29.50 1.24
C LEU A 9 21.28 30.22 0.15
N GLY A 10 21.15 31.52 0.09
CA GLY A 10 21.98 32.32 -0.83
C GLY A 10 23.41 32.35 -0.30
N LEU A 11 24.31 31.59 -0.91
CA LEU A 11 25.74 31.70 -0.62
C LEU A 11 26.32 32.90 -1.36
N LEU A 12 26.61 33.98 -0.65
CA LEU A 12 27.42 35.07 -1.20
C LEU A 12 28.88 34.73 -0.98
N VAL A 13 29.57 34.31 -2.03
CA VAL A 13 31.00 34.11 -2.00
C VAL A 13 31.69 35.45 -2.36
N LEU A 14 32.30 36.08 -1.39
CA LEU A 14 33.20 37.22 -1.63
C LEU A 14 34.58 36.69 -2.05
N LEU A 15 34.86 36.77 -3.34
CA LEU A 15 36.17 36.46 -3.87
C LEU A 15 37.05 37.71 -3.74
N SER A 16 38.07 37.64 -2.91
CA SER A 16 39.15 38.63 -2.94
C SER A 16 40.21 38.19 -3.94
N VAL A 17 40.33 38.90 -5.04
CA VAL A 17 41.37 38.66 -6.04
C VAL A 17 42.52 39.60 -5.72
N THR A 18 43.69 39.04 -5.42
CA THR A 18 44.93 39.81 -5.26
C THR A 18 45.84 39.58 -6.47
N ASP A 19 46.87 40.38 -6.63
CA ASP A 19 47.88 40.21 -7.69
C ASP A 19 48.56 38.82 -7.67
N ALA A 20 48.47 38.10 -6.56
CA ALA A 20 48.93 36.71 -6.41
C ALA A 20 47.90 35.63 -6.80
N GLY A 21 46.71 36.04 -7.21
CA GLY A 21 45.63 35.14 -7.61
C GLY A 21 44.54 34.91 -6.53
N ILE A 22 43.71 33.94 -6.74
CA ILE A 22 42.64 33.54 -5.79
C ILE A 22 43.28 32.69 -4.71
N PHE A 23 43.12 33.10 -3.45
CA PHE A 23 43.54 32.31 -2.31
C PHE A 23 42.42 31.41 -1.85
N CYS A 24 42.68 30.09 -1.83
CA CYS A 24 41.89 29.12 -1.14
C CYS A 24 42.42 28.98 0.27
N TYR A 25 41.61 29.28 1.26
CA TYR A 25 41.92 28.99 2.65
C TYR A 25 41.49 27.56 2.95
N GLU A 26 42.44 26.70 3.31
CA GLU A 26 42.18 25.37 3.84
C GLU A 26 42.31 25.45 5.36
N PRO A 27 41.20 25.38 6.13
CA PRO A 27 41.31 25.18 7.56
C PRO A 27 41.98 23.82 7.82
N GLU A 28 42.85 23.73 8.81
CA GLU A 28 43.62 22.52 9.16
C GLU A 28 42.73 21.28 9.40
N THR A 29 41.45 21.48 9.69
CA THR A 29 40.45 20.44 9.99
C THR A 29 39.61 20.05 8.77
N TYR A 30 39.68 20.77 7.66
CA TYR A 30 38.86 20.50 6.49
C TYR A 30 39.72 19.98 5.33
N ARG A 31 39.56 18.69 5.02
CA ARG A 31 40.09 18.11 3.79
C ARG A 31 39.07 18.32 2.69
N PRO A 32 39.35 19.14 1.65
CA PRO A 32 38.47 19.27 0.51
C PRO A 32 38.33 17.89 -0.13
N LYS A 33 37.09 17.43 -0.36
CA LYS A 33 36.86 16.31 -1.27
C LYS A 33 37.43 16.68 -2.63
N GLU A 34 38.10 15.76 -3.27
CA GLU A 34 38.88 15.97 -4.52
C GLU A 34 38.04 16.45 -5.71
N ASP A 35 36.74 16.57 -5.56
CA ASP A 35 35.78 16.70 -6.65
C ASP A 35 35.15 18.09 -6.83
N TYR A 36 35.57 19.11 -6.09
CA TYR A 36 35.13 20.48 -6.35
C TYR A 36 36.00 21.16 -7.41
N GLU A 37 35.79 20.80 -8.67
CA GLU A 37 36.24 21.62 -9.80
C GLU A 37 35.24 22.75 -10.02
N VAL A 38 35.58 23.96 -9.64
CA VAL A 38 34.85 25.13 -10.12
C VAL A 38 35.26 25.36 -11.57
N ASP A 39 34.38 25.05 -12.50
CA ASP A 39 34.54 25.43 -13.90
C ASP A 39 34.40 26.95 -14.02
N VAL A 40 35.52 27.62 -13.89
CA VAL A 40 35.63 29.08 -14.02
C VAL A 40 35.71 29.42 -15.51
N GLY A 41 34.71 29.01 -16.28
CA GLY A 41 34.68 29.15 -17.73
C GLY A 41 35.27 30.46 -18.23
N LYS A 42 36.25 30.41 -19.12
CA LYS A 42 36.88 31.48 -19.89
C LYS A 42 37.55 32.63 -19.12
N SER A 43 37.59 32.60 -17.79
CA SER A 43 38.41 33.55 -17.02
C SER A 43 39.84 33.03 -16.97
N GLN A 44 40.82 33.95 -16.97
CA GLN A 44 42.26 33.64 -16.92
C GLN A 44 42.73 33.01 -15.59
N LEU A 45 41.80 32.47 -14.80
CA LEU A 45 42.10 31.79 -13.54
C LEU A 45 42.61 30.37 -13.82
N HIS A 46 43.69 30.00 -13.18
CA HIS A 46 44.32 28.71 -13.37
C HIS A 46 43.37 27.57 -13.06
N PRO A 47 43.08 26.64 -13.98
CA PRO A 47 42.05 25.63 -13.82
C PRO A 47 42.32 24.58 -12.73
N SER A 48 43.48 24.63 -12.10
CA SER A 48 43.88 23.67 -11.06
C SER A 48 43.76 24.18 -9.62
N ARG A 49 43.18 25.36 -9.39
CA ARG A 49 43.02 25.88 -8.03
C ARG A 49 41.61 25.67 -7.53
N LYS A 50 41.47 24.81 -6.53
CA LYS A 50 40.24 24.57 -5.81
C LYS A 50 39.94 25.76 -4.90
N ILE A 51 38.68 26.26 -4.94
CA ILE A 51 38.21 27.31 -4.04
C ILE A 51 37.52 26.63 -2.88
N VAL A 52 38.06 26.78 -1.69
CA VAL A 52 37.45 26.33 -0.46
C VAL A 52 36.80 27.51 0.25
N ALA A 53 35.52 27.47 0.47
CA ALA A 53 34.80 28.45 1.27
C ALA A 53 34.69 27.96 2.72
N ASP A 54 35.18 28.78 3.67
CA ASP A 54 34.91 28.54 5.08
C ASP A 54 33.46 28.99 5.39
N LEU A 55 32.59 28.03 5.59
CA LEU A 55 31.18 28.25 5.89
C LEU A 55 30.89 28.30 7.40
N SER A 56 31.90 28.12 8.26
CA SER A 56 31.69 28.00 9.72
C SER A 56 30.95 29.21 10.29
N GLN A 57 31.35 30.41 9.95
CA GLN A 57 30.70 31.65 10.41
C GLN A 57 29.26 31.80 9.87
N ILE A 58 29.01 31.34 8.64
CA ILE A 58 27.64 31.37 8.05
C ILE A 58 26.75 30.38 8.78
N VAL A 59 27.24 29.17 9.03
CA VAL A 59 26.55 28.13 9.78
C VAL A 59 26.25 28.60 11.21
N GLU A 60 27.22 29.21 11.87
CA GLU A 60 27.05 29.76 13.23
C GLU A 60 25.97 30.85 13.25
N ARG A 61 26.01 31.84 12.36
CA ARG A 61 24.97 32.88 12.25
C ARG A 61 23.60 32.34 11.87
N PHE A 62 23.56 31.31 11.03
CA PHE A 62 22.30 30.61 10.70
C PHE A 62 21.67 30.03 11.97
N TRP A 63 22.47 29.33 12.77
CA TRP A 63 21.96 28.74 14.03
C TRP A 63 21.58 29.80 15.05
N GLU A 64 22.35 30.89 15.17
CA GLU A 64 21.97 32.03 16.02
C GLU A 64 20.62 32.60 15.63
N SER A 65 20.37 32.77 14.32
CA SER A 65 19.07 33.23 13.81
C SER A 65 17.94 32.26 14.11
N LYS A 66 18.17 30.96 13.96
CA LYS A 66 17.16 29.92 14.26
C LYS A 66 16.84 29.82 15.75
N LEU A 67 17.83 29.95 16.61
CA LEU A 67 17.62 29.98 18.05
C LEU A 67 16.84 31.25 18.47
N ALA A 68 17.16 32.41 17.87
CA ALA A 68 16.44 33.65 18.12
C ALA A 68 14.95 33.54 17.73
N GLU A 69 14.62 32.87 16.62
CA GLU A 69 13.21 32.54 16.25
C GLU A 69 12.52 31.72 17.35
N GLY A 70 13.23 30.76 17.97
CA GLY A 70 12.73 29.98 19.11
C GLY A 70 12.49 30.85 20.35
N GLU A 71 13.42 31.76 20.63
CA GLU A 71 13.32 32.69 21.77
C GLU A 71 12.14 33.66 21.64
N GLU A 72 11.80 34.12 20.44
CA GLU A 72 10.64 34.98 20.21
C GLU A 72 9.32 34.32 20.65
N LYS A 73 9.22 33.00 20.60
CA LYS A 73 8.04 32.21 21.02
C LYS A 73 8.09 31.75 22.47
N GLY A 74 9.12 32.13 23.18
CA GLY A 74 9.33 31.88 24.59
C GLY A 74 10.60 31.12 24.91
N ARG A 75 11.24 31.58 25.98
CA ARG A 75 12.46 31.00 26.55
C ARG A 75 12.29 30.88 28.04
N LEU A 76 12.63 29.74 28.61
CA LEU A 76 12.80 29.58 30.05
C LEU A 76 14.29 29.40 30.33
N GLN A 77 14.76 30.06 31.41
CA GLN A 77 16.13 30.01 31.85
C GLN A 77 16.19 29.54 33.30
N GLY A 78 17.25 28.83 33.62
CA GLY A 78 17.57 28.42 34.99
C GLY A 78 17.25 26.97 35.35
N ASP A 79 17.54 26.59 36.57
CA ASP A 79 17.57 25.20 37.05
C ASP A 79 16.21 24.48 37.04
N GLY A 80 15.11 25.21 36.82
CA GLY A 80 13.75 24.64 36.78
C GLY A 80 13.26 24.32 35.36
N ALA A 81 13.97 24.75 34.31
CA ALA A 81 13.59 24.46 32.94
C ALA A 81 14.20 23.12 32.49
N VAL A 82 13.36 22.27 31.87
CA VAL A 82 13.73 20.91 31.46
C VAL A 82 13.44 20.73 30.00
N CYS A 83 14.43 20.24 29.23
CA CYS A 83 14.25 19.87 27.84
C CYS A 83 13.29 18.69 27.72
N SER A 84 12.23 18.85 26.91
CA SER A 84 11.22 17.80 26.67
C SER A 84 11.78 16.58 25.93
N CYS A 85 12.94 16.71 25.28
CA CYS A 85 13.55 15.63 24.51
C CYS A 85 14.59 14.85 25.33
N CYS A 86 15.64 15.52 25.81
CA CYS A 86 16.77 14.85 26.46
C CYS A 86 16.71 14.92 28.00
N GLY A 87 15.76 15.65 28.58
CA GLY A 87 15.64 15.80 30.03
C GLY A 87 16.72 16.70 30.67
N ALA A 88 17.61 17.31 29.90
CA ALA A 88 18.62 18.22 30.43
C ALA A 88 17.96 19.46 31.05
N THR A 89 18.49 19.87 32.21
CA THR A 89 18.08 21.09 32.88
C THR A 89 18.88 22.28 32.37
N GLY A 90 18.24 23.44 32.24
CA GLY A 90 18.91 24.66 31.78
C GLY A 90 18.02 25.47 30.82
N ASP A 91 18.65 26.20 29.93
CA ASP A 91 17.93 27.03 28.98
C ASP A 91 17.15 26.19 27.97
N VAL A 92 15.87 26.48 27.80
CA VAL A 92 15.01 25.82 26.82
C VAL A 92 14.25 26.85 25.98
N LEU A 93 13.98 26.50 24.74
CA LEU A 93 13.32 27.31 23.72
C LEU A 93 12.02 26.63 23.28
N SER A 94 11.02 27.42 22.92
CA SER A 94 9.77 26.88 22.36
C SER A 94 9.96 26.31 20.96
N VAL A 95 9.39 25.13 20.68
CA VAL A 95 9.38 24.53 19.33
C VAL A 95 8.36 25.16 18.39
N TYR A 96 7.41 25.94 18.90
CA TYR A 96 6.32 26.56 18.14
C TYR A 96 6.77 27.76 17.27
N SER A 97 8.04 27.88 17.03
CA SER A 97 8.68 28.88 16.19
C SER A 97 8.97 28.40 14.76
N LYS A 98 8.23 27.41 14.27
CA LYS A 98 8.49 26.77 12.96
C LYS A 98 9.77 25.93 12.89
N ALA A 99 10.32 25.49 14.02
CA ALA A 99 11.42 24.52 14.03
C ALA A 99 11.05 23.25 13.27
N TRP A 100 9.79 22.86 13.40
CA TRP A 100 9.16 21.86 12.57
C TRP A 100 7.70 22.26 12.32
N SER A 101 7.26 22.19 11.05
CA SER A 101 5.91 22.58 10.62
C SER A 101 4.77 21.84 11.34
N TRP A 102 5.05 20.74 12.03
CA TRP A 102 4.08 19.99 12.83
C TRP A 102 3.79 20.62 14.18
N PHE A 103 4.68 21.51 14.67
CA PHE A 103 4.46 22.30 15.87
C PHE A 103 3.88 23.67 15.49
N THR A 104 2.57 23.72 15.37
CA THR A 104 1.85 24.95 15.00
C THR A 104 0.87 25.37 16.09
N THR A 105 0.69 26.68 16.25
CA THR A 105 -0.33 27.27 17.14
C THR A 105 -1.69 27.41 16.48
N THR A 106 -1.78 27.23 15.17
CA THR A 106 -3.04 27.36 14.42
C THR A 106 -3.93 26.12 14.56
N TRP A 107 -3.35 24.98 14.88
CA TRP A 107 -4.06 23.75 15.18
C TRP A 107 -3.87 23.40 16.66
N PRO A 108 -4.86 23.71 17.52
CA PRO A 108 -4.84 23.16 18.86
C PRO A 108 -5.07 21.65 18.72
N GLY A 109 -3.98 20.89 18.71
CA GLY A 109 -4.05 19.45 18.73
C GLY A 109 -4.92 18.95 19.88
N PRO A 110 -5.09 17.64 20.09
CA PRO A 110 -5.88 17.07 21.18
C PRO A 110 -5.32 17.41 22.57
N LEU A 111 -4.30 18.26 22.63
CA LEU A 111 -3.77 18.80 23.86
C LEU A 111 -4.80 19.78 24.44
N SER A 112 -5.43 19.37 25.51
CA SER A 112 -6.34 20.19 26.33
C SER A 112 -5.65 21.38 27.02
N ILE A 113 -4.46 21.75 26.60
CA ILE A 113 -3.66 22.84 27.15
C ILE A 113 -3.82 24.03 26.24
N PHE A 114 -4.56 25.05 26.68
CA PHE A 114 -4.57 26.36 26.05
C PHE A 114 -3.26 27.05 26.39
N LEU A 115 -2.34 27.13 25.42
CA LEU A 115 -1.11 27.89 25.56
C LEU A 115 -1.38 29.31 25.04
N ASN A 116 -1.14 30.31 25.86
CA ASN A 116 -1.07 31.69 25.39
C ASN A 116 0.16 31.87 24.52
N GLU A 117 0.12 32.80 23.56
CA GLU A 117 1.26 33.06 22.66
C GLU A 117 2.57 33.35 23.42
N ASN A 118 2.50 33.91 24.62
CA ASN A 118 3.65 34.21 25.47
C ASN A 118 4.09 33.05 26.37
N GLU A 119 3.36 31.94 26.37
CA GLU A 119 3.58 30.78 27.26
C GLU A 119 3.82 29.50 26.47
N LEU A 120 4.09 29.59 25.18
CA LEU A 120 4.27 28.44 24.30
C LEU A 120 5.43 27.53 24.74
N VAL A 121 6.41 28.09 25.41
CA VAL A 121 7.53 27.36 26.02
C VAL A 121 7.07 26.38 27.10
N ASN A 122 5.91 26.59 27.72
CA ASN A 122 5.34 25.65 28.71
C ASN A 122 4.72 24.39 28.06
N GLY A 123 4.60 24.34 26.73
CA GLY A 123 4.18 23.16 26.00
C GLY A 123 5.35 22.22 25.75
N VAL A 124 5.91 22.26 24.55
CA VAL A 124 7.12 21.51 24.19
C VAL A 124 8.28 22.49 24.08
N ALA A 125 9.29 22.32 24.91
CA ALA A 125 10.47 23.15 24.95
C ALA A 125 11.73 22.29 24.84
N LEU A 126 12.71 22.75 24.10
CA LEU A 126 13.95 22.04 23.81
C LEU A 126 15.16 22.86 24.20
N CYS A 127 16.21 22.22 24.71
CA CYS A 127 17.51 22.87 24.82
C CYS A 127 18.05 23.24 23.43
N PRO A 128 19.01 24.17 23.31
CA PRO A 128 19.54 24.60 22.03
C PRO A 128 20.01 23.46 21.12
N ASP A 129 20.64 22.43 21.67
CA ASP A 129 21.15 21.30 20.90
C ASP A 129 20.02 20.42 20.34
N CYS A 130 19.01 20.10 21.17
CA CYS A 130 17.83 19.37 20.70
C CYS A 130 17.02 20.20 19.70
N TYR A 131 16.97 21.52 19.86
CA TYR A 131 16.32 22.41 18.91
C TYR A 131 17.03 22.40 17.53
N LYS A 132 18.36 22.45 17.51
CA LYS A 132 19.16 22.32 16.30
C LYS A 132 18.94 20.96 15.64
N ALA A 133 18.98 19.88 16.43
CA ALA A 133 18.74 18.52 15.95
C ALA A 133 17.33 18.37 15.34
N LEU A 134 16.29 18.90 15.99
CA LEU A 134 14.93 18.90 15.48
C LEU A 134 14.82 19.68 14.17
N THR A 135 15.43 20.86 14.09
CA THR A 135 15.41 21.69 12.88
C THR A 135 16.09 20.98 11.71
N PHE A 136 17.22 20.33 11.94
CA PHE A 136 17.92 19.53 10.94
C PHE A 136 17.07 18.35 10.50
N GLY A 137 16.58 17.55 11.46
CA GLY A 137 15.77 16.36 11.21
C GLY A 137 14.47 16.68 10.47
N SER A 138 13.80 17.79 10.80
CA SER A 138 12.59 18.22 10.12
C SER A 138 12.84 18.57 8.64
N ASN A 139 13.93 19.24 8.34
CA ASN A 139 14.32 19.56 6.96
C ASN A 139 14.65 18.28 6.17
N LEU A 140 15.36 17.35 6.80
CA LEU A 140 15.69 16.07 6.20
C LEU A 140 14.41 15.26 5.92
N PHE A 141 13.53 15.15 6.91
CA PHE A 141 12.25 14.46 6.76
C PHE A 141 11.39 15.05 5.63
N ASN A 142 11.28 16.39 5.57
CA ASN A 142 10.51 17.05 4.50
C ASN A 142 11.07 16.76 3.09
N ARG A 143 12.38 16.53 2.96
CA ARG A 143 12.98 16.12 1.69
C ARG A 143 12.74 14.65 1.34
N LEU A 144 12.58 13.80 2.33
CA LEU A 144 12.28 12.38 2.15
C LEU A 144 10.79 12.11 1.86
N THR A 145 9.91 13.08 2.13
CA THR A 145 8.48 12.88 1.91
C THR A 145 8.09 13.00 0.44
N THR A 146 7.19 12.15 0.01
CA THR A 146 6.61 12.13 -1.33
C THR A 146 5.09 12.20 -1.28
N THR A 147 4.46 12.68 -2.34
CA THR A 147 3.00 12.66 -2.45
C THR A 147 2.53 11.25 -2.82
N LEU A 148 1.54 10.74 -2.11
CA LEU A 148 0.94 9.46 -2.45
C LEU A 148 0.21 9.54 -3.80
N PRO A 149 0.29 8.50 -4.64
CA PRO A 149 -0.49 8.43 -5.87
C PRO A 149 -2.00 8.55 -5.58
N MET A 150 -2.72 9.37 -6.34
CA MET A 150 -4.15 9.65 -6.14
C MET A 150 -5.02 8.38 -6.07
N TRP A 151 -4.71 7.37 -6.90
CA TRP A 151 -5.43 6.11 -6.90
C TRP A 151 -5.30 5.37 -5.56
N LEU A 152 -4.10 5.43 -4.93
CA LEU A 152 -3.84 4.78 -3.65
C LEU A 152 -4.39 5.61 -2.48
N THR A 153 -4.34 6.93 -2.58
CA THR A 153 -4.97 7.82 -1.58
C THR A 153 -6.45 7.49 -1.41
N LYS A 154 -7.17 7.23 -2.49
CA LYS A 154 -8.59 6.82 -2.46
C LYS A 154 -8.80 5.46 -1.78
N GLU A 155 -7.83 4.55 -1.86
CA GLU A 155 -7.89 3.22 -1.22
C GLU A 155 -7.52 3.25 0.27
N MET A 156 -6.66 4.18 0.67
CA MET A 156 -6.14 4.25 2.04
C MET A 156 -6.92 5.21 2.93
N PHE A 157 -7.45 6.30 2.37
CA PHE A 157 -8.10 7.36 3.12
C PHE A 157 -9.54 7.54 2.66
N ALA A 158 -10.48 7.40 3.58
CA ALA A 158 -11.87 7.69 3.31
C ALA A 158 -12.03 9.19 2.96
N PRO A 159 -12.84 9.54 1.95
CA PRO A 159 -13.19 10.92 1.72
C PRO A 159 -13.80 11.49 3.01
N VAL A 160 -13.29 12.63 3.45
CA VAL A 160 -13.89 13.35 4.58
C VAL A 160 -15.23 13.86 4.06
N ASP A 161 -16.32 13.21 4.48
CA ASP A 161 -17.67 13.70 4.24
C ASP A 161 -17.87 14.99 5.05
N ASN A 162 -17.45 16.11 4.49
CA ASN A 162 -17.92 17.40 4.92
C ASN A 162 -19.36 17.54 4.47
N ALA A 163 -20.27 17.09 5.32
CA ALA A 163 -21.73 17.10 5.08
C ALA A 163 -22.33 18.48 4.80
N SER A 164 -21.54 19.55 4.78
CA SER A 164 -21.99 20.94 4.64
C SER A 164 -21.72 21.59 3.28
N SER A 165 -21.03 20.93 2.34
CA SER A 165 -20.75 21.56 1.06
C SER A 165 -20.84 20.59 -0.12
N ARG A 166 -22.08 20.42 -0.62
CA ARG A 166 -22.32 19.77 -1.92
C ARG A 166 -21.68 20.54 -3.10
N GLU A 167 -21.14 21.72 -2.87
CA GLU A 167 -20.55 22.59 -3.91
C GLU A 167 -19.03 22.45 -4.06
N HIS A 168 -18.35 21.86 -3.09
CA HIS A 168 -16.91 21.58 -3.18
C HIS A 168 -16.65 20.07 -3.17
N ARG A 169 -17.07 19.37 -4.22
CA ARG A 169 -16.38 18.15 -4.66
C ARG A 169 -15.02 18.54 -5.25
N SER A 170 -14.32 19.39 -4.55
CA SER A 170 -13.01 19.84 -4.89
C SER A 170 -12.00 18.91 -4.27
N GLU A 171 -11.02 18.59 -5.08
CA GLU A 171 -9.66 18.38 -4.70
C GLU A 171 -9.51 17.41 -3.52
N ALA A 172 -9.33 16.13 -3.86
CA ALA A 172 -8.79 15.20 -2.90
C ALA A 172 -7.54 15.85 -2.31
N GLU A 173 -7.54 16.09 -1.01
CA GLU A 173 -6.42 16.67 -0.28
C GLU A 173 -5.19 15.80 -0.57
N ASP A 174 -4.09 16.42 -0.99
CA ASP A 174 -2.86 15.70 -1.24
C ASP A 174 -2.36 15.07 0.07
N ILE A 175 -2.12 13.78 0.03
CA ILE A 175 -1.53 13.04 1.15
C ILE A 175 -0.05 12.83 0.85
N PHE A 176 0.76 13.21 1.81
CA PHE A 176 2.20 13.00 1.79
C PHE A 176 2.55 11.82 2.69
N GLY A 177 3.58 11.10 2.31
CA GLY A 177 4.15 10.02 3.11
C GLY A 177 5.65 10.12 3.21
N GLY A 178 6.21 9.66 4.33
CA GLY A 178 7.64 9.55 4.52
C GLY A 178 7.97 8.40 5.48
N VAL A 179 9.06 7.71 5.22
CA VAL A 179 9.58 6.65 6.07
C VAL A 179 10.91 7.07 6.65
N MET A 180 11.01 6.98 7.97
CA MET A 180 12.25 7.21 8.71
C MET A 180 12.78 5.88 9.25
N ALA A 181 14.04 5.60 8.98
CA ALA A 181 14.77 4.50 9.60
C ALA A 181 15.45 5.02 10.88
N LEU A 182 15.03 4.56 12.04
CA LEU A 182 15.57 4.97 13.33
C LEU A 182 16.46 3.87 13.90
N PRO A 183 17.70 4.16 14.30
CA PRO A 183 18.57 3.17 14.91
C PRO A 183 18.04 2.75 16.29
N VAL A 184 18.11 1.45 16.58
CA VAL A 184 17.66 0.87 17.86
C VAL A 184 18.73 0.93 18.93
N LEU A 185 19.98 1.07 18.53
CA LEU A 185 21.11 1.03 19.46
C LEU A 185 21.13 2.25 20.38
N ASP A 186 21.56 2.00 21.63
CA ASP A 186 21.89 3.06 22.58
C ASP A 186 22.90 4.01 21.91
N PRO A 187 22.58 5.31 21.81
CA PRO A 187 23.48 6.29 21.23
C PRO A 187 24.87 6.32 21.89
N SER A 188 24.99 5.85 23.14
CA SER A 188 26.27 5.76 23.87
C SER A 188 27.16 4.60 23.38
N GLU A 189 26.59 3.59 22.74
CA GLU A 189 27.31 2.42 22.21
C GLU A 189 27.70 2.59 20.73
N GLN A 190 27.10 3.55 20.02
CA GLN A 190 27.45 3.85 18.64
C GLN A 190 28.76 4.62 18.53
N ARG A 191 29.64 4.16 17.67
CA ARG A 191 30.83 4.93 17.32
C ARG A 191 30.44 6.21 16.58
N GLU A 192 31.23 7.25 16.72
CA GLU A 192 31.00 8.52 16.02
C GLU A 192 30.99 8.35 14.50
N GLU A 193 31.82 7.42 14.00
CA GLU A 193 31.88 7.03 12.59
C GLU A 193 30.55 6.43 12.07
N ASP A 194 29.94 5.51 12.83
CA ASP A 194 28.67 4.86 12.47
C ASP A 194 27.53 5.89 12.40
N ARG A 195 27.53 6.87 13.30
CA ARG A 195 26.53 7.97 13.27
C ARG A 195 26.72 8.89 12.07
N ALA A 196 27.98 9.19 11.72
CA ALA A 196 28.28 10.02 10.56
C ALA A 196 27.84 9.33 9.26
N GLU A 197 28.14 8.04 9.12
CA GLU A 197 27.71 7.22 7.98
C GLU A 197 26.17 7.15 7.85
N TYR A 198 25.48 6.96 8.97
CA TYR A 198 24.01 6.98 8.99
C TYR A 198 23.44 8.32 8.52
N VAL A 199 23.96 9.45 9.03
CA VAL A 199 23.51 10.79 8.62
C VAL A 199 23.82 11.04 7.14
N GLU A 200 25.00 10.63 6.66
CA GLU A 200 25.38 10.75 5.25
C GLU A 200 24.44 9.95 4.35
N SER A 201 24.08 8.74 4.75
CA SER A 201 23.11 7.89 4.03
C SER A 201 21.73 8.53 3.94
N LEU A 202 21.23 9.10 5.04
CA LEU A 202 19.95 9.83 5.04
C LEU A 202 20.00 11.08 4.13
N MET A 203 21.13 11.78 4.11
CA MET A 203 21.30 12.95 3.24
C MET A 203 21.34 12.55 1.77
N HIS A 204 22.02 11.47 1.41
CA HIS A 204 22.04 10.94 0.04
C HIS A 204 20.63 10.53 -0.41
N MET A 205 19.87 9.87 0.45
CA MET A 205 18.46 9.55 0.17
C MET A 205 17.64 10.82 -0.10
N ALA A 206 17.81 11.85 0.73
CA ALA A 206 17.06 13.11 0.61
C ALA A 206 17.45 13.92 -0.64
N GLU A 207 18.65 13.73 -1.16
CA GLU A 207 19.15 14.39 -2.38
C GLU A 207 18.78 13.63 -3.66
N GLY A 208 18.16 12.45 -3.53
CA GLY A 208 17.82 11.58 -4.67
C GLY A 208 19.08 11.07 -5.39
N VAL A 209 20.22 11.10 -4.72
CA VAL A 209 21.45 10.50 -5.23
C VAL A 209 21.30 8.99 -5.10
N THR A 210 20.70 8.40 -6.11
CA THR A 210 20.75 6.94 -6.25
C THR A 210 22.20 6.56 -6.42
N GLU A 211 22.79 5.94 -5.40
CA GLU A 211 24.06 5.25 -5.57
C GLU A 211 23.93 4.37 -6.82
N LYS A 212 25.00 4.34 -7.62
CA LYS A 212 25.05 3.67 -8.92
C LYS A 212 24.19 2.41 -8.92
N LYS A 213 23.25 2.30 -9.86
CA LYS A 213 22.44 1.10 -10.14
C LYS A 213 23.30 -0.16 -10.01
N GLY A 214 23.25 -0.82 -8.86
CA GLY A 214 24.09 -1.99 -8.59
C GLY A 214 24.13 -2.43 -7.12
N ALA A 215 24.00 -1.53 -6.18
CA ALA A 215 23.73 -1.91 -4.79
C ALA A 215 22.20 -1.94 -4.65
N GLY A 216 21.62 -3.12 -4.38
CA GLY A 216 20.17 -3.27 -4.25
C GLY A 216 19.62 -2.28 -3.23
N ALA A 217 18.47 -1.70 -3.54
CA ALA A 217 17.72 -0.85 -2.62
C ALA A 217 16.36 -1.50 -2.36
N LEU A 218 15.85 -1.36 -1.13
CA LEU A 218 14.50 -1.74 -0.80
C LEU A 218 13.54 -0.62 -1.23
N HIS A 219 12.68 -0.94 -2.18
CA HIS A 219 11.60 -0.05 -2.60
C HIS A 219 10.43 -0.18 -1.63
N LEU A 220 10.00 0.92 -1.03
CA LEU A 220 8.96 0.93 0.00
C LEU A 220 7.55 1.11 -0.56
N ASP A 221 7.40 1.48 -1.84
CA ASP A 221 6.11 1.75 -2.50
C ASP A 221 5.17 0.55 -2.46
N THR A 222 5.67 -0.67 -2.62
CA THR A 222 4.88 -1.91 -2.55
C THR A 222 4.18 -2.08 -1.20
N ILE A 223 4.88 -1.79 -0.10
CA ILE A 223 4.36 -2.05 1.26
C ILE A 223 3.73 -0.82 1.93
N THR A 224 4.08 0.38 1.50
CA THR A 224 3.61 1.63 2.11
C THR A 224 2.84 2.52 1.16
N GLY A 225 3.06 2.40 -0.14
CA GLY A 225 2.62 3.36 -1.15
C GLY A 225 3.47 4.62 -1.23
N ILE A 226 4.53 4.73 -0.43
CA ILE A 226 5.46 5.85 -0.41
C ILE A 226 6.60 5.53 -1.36
N GLU A 227 6.77 6.33 -2.41
CA GLU A 227 7.87 6.19 -3.38
C GLU A 227 9.19 6.62 -2.75
N GLN A 228 9.75 5.74 -1.97
CA GLN A 228 11.02 5.93 -1.28
C GLN A 228 11.85 4.66 -1.34
N GLU A 229 13.16 4.81 -1.47
CA GLU A 229 14.13 3.72 -1.48
C GLU A 229 14.96 3.75 -0.20
N LEU A 230 15.22 2.58 0.37
CA LEU A 230 16.15 2.42 1.48
C LEU A 230 17.42 1.73 1.00
N PRO A 231 18.61 2.25 1.32
CA PRO A 231 19.87 1.56 1.05
C PRO A 231 19.92 0.18 1.72
N MET A 232 20.53 -0.80 1.06
CA MET A 232 20.56 -2.19 1.55
C MET A 232 21.27 -2.35 2.91
N HIS A 233 22.24 -1.49 3.24
CA HIS A 233 22.88 -1.52 4.56
C HIS A 233 21.92 -1.14 5.70
N ILE A 234 20.86 -0.36 5.42
CA ILE A 234 19.79 -0.06 6.38
C ILE A 234 18.70 -1.15 6.28
N ALA A 235 18.34 -1.56 5.06
CA ALA A 235 17.27 -2.51 4.81
C ALA A 235 17.62 -3.95 5.23
N GLY A 236 18.90 -4.32 5.16
CA GLY A 236 19.37 -5.68 5.47
C GLY A 236 19.57 -5.97 6.96
N GLU A 237 19.54 -4.95 7.82
CA GLU A 237 19.85 -5.11 9.24
C GLU A 237 18.68 -4.66 10.12
N ASP A 238 18.24 -5.54 11.03
CA ASP A 238 17.21 -5.21 12.03
C ASP A 238 17.77 -4.34 13.19
N MET A 239 18.87 -3.64 12.94
CA MET A 239 19.43 -2.59 13.80
C MET A 239 18.65 -1.29 13.72
N TYR A 240 17.78 -1.17 12.73
CA TYR A 240 16.90 -0.03 12.51
C TYR A 240 15.44 -0.42 12.74
N ARG A 241 14.62 0.60 12.98
CA ARG A 241 13.16 0.50 13.00
C ARG A 241 12.58 1.53 12.04
N LEU A 242 11.69 1.07 11.17
CA LEU A 242 11.02 1.95 10.24
C LEU A 242 9.80 2.58 10.90
N THR A 243 9.70 3.89 10.80
CA THR A 243 8.52 4.67 11.18
C THR A 243 7.95 5.31 9.93
N MET A 244 6.72 4.95 9.60
CA MET A 244 5.97 5.45 8.44
C MET A 244 5.00 6.51 8.91
N LEU A 245 5.04 7.68 8.29
CA LEU A 245 4.17 8.80 8.63
C LEU A 245 3.40 9.24 7.38
N TYR A 246 2.09 9.43 7.55
CA TYR A 246 1.19 9.93 6.50
C TYR A 246 0.50 11.19 7.00
N PHE A 247 0.57 12.24 6.22
CA PHE A 247 0.03 13.54 6.60
C PHE A 247 -0.55 14.29 5.41
N SER A 248 -1.38 15.28 5.70
CA SER A 248 -1.91 16.23 4.72
C SER A 248 -1.62 17.64 5.16
N GLY A 249 -1.88 18.60 4.26
CA GLY A 249 -1.65 20.02 4.51
C GLY A 249 -0.34 20.52 3.90
N ASP A 250 -0.03 21.80 4.15
CA ASP A 250 1.15 22.46 3.60
C ASP A 250 2.20 22.70 4.69
N PRO A 251 3.30 21.91 4.68
CA PRO A 251 4.40 22.10 5.63
C PRO A 251 4.97 23.51 5.63
N SER A 252 4.94 24.22 4.48
CA SER A 252 5.46 25.60 4.37
C SER A 252 4.59 26.62 5.10
N ARG A 253 3.31 26.30 5.28
CA ARG A 253 2.36 27.16 6.02
C ARG A 253 2.20 26.76 7.49
N GLY A 254 2.81 25.64 7.90
CA GLY A 254 2.62 25.10 9.25
C GLY A 254 1.21 24.55 9.48
N ASP A 255 0.55 24.10 8.43
CA ASP A 255 -0.78 23.49 8.46
C ASP A 255 -0.66 22.01 8.06
N VAL A 256 -0.15 21.22 8.99
CA VAL A 256 0.11 19.79 8.79
C VAL A 256 -0.77 18.97 9.71
N HIS A 257 -1.49 18.00 9.12
CA HIS A 257 -2.37 17.10 9.84
C HIS A 257 -1.86 15.67 9.71
N LEU A 258 -1.41 15.08 10.81
CA LEU A 258 -1.08 13.66 10.85
C LEU A 258 -2.34 12.82 10.58
N ARG A 259 -2.30 11.97 9.56
CA ARG A 259 -3.41 11.10 9.16
C ARG A 259 -3.24 9.69 9.68
N ALA A 260 -2.03 9.16 9.64
CA ALA A 260 -1.70 7.86 10.17
C ALA A 260 -0.20 7.75 10.45
N SER A 261 0.15 6.88 11.40
CA SER A 261 1.54 6.44 11.64
C SER A 261 1.58 4.94 11.86
N ILE A 262 2.66 4.31 11.41
CA ILE A 262 3.01 2.94 11.74
C ILE A 262 4.48 2.97 12.16
N GLU A 263 4.74 2.54 13.35
CA GLU A 263 6.05 2.65 14.00
C GLU A 263 6.63 1.24 14.25
N ASP A 264 7.91 1.17 14.55
CA ASP A 264 8.59 -0.05 15.00
C ASP A 264 8.51 -1.22 14.00
N VAL A 265 8.60 -0.95 12.70
CA VAL A 265 8.62 -1.96 11.64
C VAL A 265 10.06 -2.41 11.37
N LEU A 266 10.27 -3.73 11.32
CA LEU A 266 11.57 -4.31 10.98
C LEU A 266 11.87 -4.13 9.48
N PRO A 267 13.05 -3.63 9.09
CA PRO A 267 13.44 -3.56 7.68
C PRO A 267 13.38 -4.93 6.99
N SER A 268 13.82 -6.00 7.66
CA SER A 268 13.73 -7.38 7.13
C SER A 268 12.28 -7.78 6.82
N ALA A 269 11.32 -7.42 7.68
CA ALA A 269 9.92 -7.70 7.43
C ALA A 269 9.38 -6.94 6.20
N ALA A 270 9.83 -5.71 6.01
CA ALA A 270 9.47 -4.91 4.85
C ALA A 270 10.02 -5.53 3.56
N GLN A 271 11.28 -5.98 3.55
CA GLN A 271 11.91 -6.65 2.42
C GLN A 271 11.19 -7.96 2.07
N GLU A 272 11.01 -8.84 3.05
CA GLU A 272 10.40 -10.15 2.84
C GLU A 272 8.94 -10.04 2.34
N LEU A 273 8.18 -9.05 2.82
CA LEU A 273 6.83 -8.77 2.32
C LEU A 273 6.84 -8.24 0.89
N THR A 274 7.79 -7.38 0.55
CA THR A 274 7.94 -6.86 -0.81
C THR A 274 8.23 -8.00 -1.78
N ASP A 275 9.20 -8.85 -1.46
CA ASP A 275 9.58 -10.01 -2.27
C ASP A 275 8.40 -10.98 -2.42
N MET A 276 7.72 -11.30 -1.30
CA MET A 276 6.54 -12.17 -1.31
C MET A 276 5.44 -11.66 -2.25
N ILE A 277 5.16 -10.35 -2.26
CA ILE A 277 4.13 -9.77 -3.12
C ILE A 277 4.55 -9.82 -4.59
N HIS A 278 5.82 -9.55 -4.89
CA HIS A 278 6.34 -9.62 -6.25
C HIS A 278 6.31 -11.05 -6.79
N ASP A 279 6.85 -12.00 -6.05
CA ASP A 279 6.88 -13.42 -6.43
C ASP A 279 5.45 -13.96 -6.64
N LEU A 280 4.54 -13.63 -5.72
CA LEU A 280 3.15 -14.04 -5.82
C LEU A 280 2.46 -13.45 -7.06
N PHE A 281 2.75 -12.20 -7.41
CA PHE A 281 2.18 -11.58 -8.60
C PHE A 281 2.71 -12.25 -9.87
N ASP A 282 4.00 -12.57 -9.92
CA ASP A 282 4.62 -13.27 -11.05
C ASP A 282 4.06 -14.70 -11.18
N ASP A 283 3.86 -15.41 -10.09
CA ASP A 283 3.22 -16.74 -10.10
C ASP A 283 1.74 -16.69 -10.54
N SER A 284 1.08 -15.55 -10.40
CA SER A 284 -0.33 -15.39 -10.76
C SER A 284 -0.61 -15.37 -12.27
N TYR A 285 0.40 -15.30 -13.15
CA TYR A 285 0.19 -15.23 -14.60
C TYR A 285 -0.62 -16.40 -15.17
N ALA A 286 -0.45 -17.60 -14.65
CA ALA A 286 -1.24 -18.75 -15.04
C ALA A 286 -2.73 -18.57 -14.71
N LEU A 287 -3.04 -18.05 -13.53
CA LEU A 287 -4.40 -17.74 -13.09
C LEU A 287 -5.00 -16.57 -13.90
N GLN A 288 -4.21 -15.53 -14.18
CA GLN A 288 -4.62 -14.45 -15.08
C GLN A 288 -4.99 -14.99 -16.46
N GLY A 289 -4.14 -15.84 -17.02
CA GLY A 289 -4.40 -16.52 -18.30
C GLY A 289 -5.66 -17.39 -18.28
N GLN A 290 -6.10 -17.90 -17.13
CA GLN A 290 -7.36 -18.65 -17.00
C GLN A 290 -8.60 -17.75 -16.89
N LEU A 291 -8.50 -16.60 -16.24
CA LEU A 291 -9.63 -15.70 -15.99
C LEU A 291 -9.77 -14.62 -17.07
N PHE A 292 -8.67 -14.11 -17.60
CA PHE A 292 -8.66 -13.00 -18.55
C PHE A 292 -8.20 -13.47 -19.93
N LYS A 293 -8.57 -12.74 -20.97
CA LYS A 293 -8.08 -13.02 -22.35
C LYS A 293 -6.60 -12.66 -22.49
N GLU A 294 -6.21 -11.58 -21.85
CA GLU A 294 -4.86 -11.03 -21.82
C GLU A 294 -4.41 -10.85 -20.37
N PRO A 295 -3.12 -10.92 -20.07
CA PRO A 295 -2.61 -10.57 -18.76
C PRO A 295 -2.99 -9.14 -18.38
N LEU A 296 -3.10 -8.88 -17.08
CA LEU A 296 -3.41 -7.54 -16.59
C LEU A 296 -2.31 -6.55 -17.02
N HIS A 297 -2.70 -5.48 -17.71
CA HIS A 297 -1.77 -4.41 -18.03
C HIS A 297 -1.28 -3.69 -16.76
N GLU A 298 -0.21 -2.93 -16.86
CA GLU A 298 0.47 -2.29 -15.73
C GLU A 298 -0.47 -1.56 -14.78
N ARG A 299 -1.35 -0.70 -15.31
CA ARG A 299 -2.29 0.08 -14.48
C ARG A 299 -3.30 -0.82 -13.74
N ALA A 300 -3.82 -1.85 -14.39
CA ALA A 300 -4.76 -2.79 -13.79
C ALA A 300 -4.08 -3.73 -12.77
N SER A 301 -2.77 -3.92 -12.87
CA SER A 301 -2.01 -4.77 -11.96
C SER A 301 -1.59 -4.06 -10.66
N ARG A 302 -1.51 -2.72 -10.66
CA ARG A 302 -1.07 -1.92 -9.49
C ARG A 302 -1.74 -2.28 -8.17
N PRO A 303 -3.08 -2.45 -8.08
CA PRO A 303 -3.72 -2.82 -6.82
C PRO A 303 -3.30 -4.19 -6.26
N TYR A 304 -2.80 -5.07 -7.10
CA TYR A 304 -2.34 -6.41 -6.71
C TYR A 304 -0.86 -6.44 -6.29
N ARG A 305 -0.12 -5.38 -6.60
CA ARG A 305 1.28 -5.17 -6.21
C ARG A 305 1.45 -4.19 -5.06
N SER A 306 0.36 -3.70 -4.47
CA SER A 306 0.37 -2.76 -3.37
C SER A 306 -0.30 -3.36 -2.14
N LEU A 307 0.46 -3.57 -1.07
CA LEU A 307 -0.06 -4.12 0.17
C LEU A 307 -1.23 -3.29 0.74
N PRO A 308 -1.15 -1.94 0.84
CA PRO A 308 -2.28 -1.14 1.31
C PRO A 308 -3.55 -1.34 0.47
N ALA A 309 -3.43 -1.38 -0.87
CA ALA A 309 -4.57 -1.59 -1.75
C ALA A 309 -5.17 -2.99 -1.58
N MET A 310 -4.33 -4.03 -1.47
CA MET A 310 -4.77 -5.39 -1.20
C MET A 310 -5.53 -5.49 0.12
N LEU A 311 -5.00 -4.88 1.19
CA LEU A 311 -5.62 -4.88 2.51
C LEU A 311 -6.92 -4.07 2.55
N SER A 312 -6.95 -2.92 1.88
CA SER A 312 -8.18 -2.12 1.72
C SER A 312 -9.28 -2.94 1.04
N LYS A 313 -8.95 -3.62 -0.05
CA LYS A 313 -9.88 -4.48 -0.77
C LYS A 313 -10.29 -5.72 0.04
N ALA A 314 -9.39 -6.31 0.81
CA ALA A 314 -9.67 -7.50 1.63
C ALA A 314 -10.53 -7.19 2.85
N TYR A 315 -10.23 -6.13 3.58
CA TYR A 315 -10.80 -5.83 4.90
C TYR A 315 -11.67 -4.57 4.95
N GLY A 316 -11.69 -3.79 3.87
CA GLY A 316 -12.34 -2.49 3.79
C GLY A 316 -11.52 -1.37 4.42
N MET A 317 -11.79 -0.12 4.01
CA MET A 317 -11.03 1.07 4.43
C MET A 317 -10.95 1.25 5.94
N THR A 318 -12.02 0.93 6.68
CA THR A 318 -12.06 1.10 8.14
C THR A 318 -11.07 0.19 8.88
N ARG A 319 -10.68 -0.93 8.29
CA ARG A 319 -9.73 -1.89 8.88
C ARG A 319 -8.38 -1.91 8.19
N MET A 320 -8.24 -1.21 7.07
CA MET A 320 -7.01 -1.22 6.28
C MET A 320 -5.79 -0.86 7.14
N TRP A 321 -5.84 0.24 7.89
CA TRP A 321 -4.72 0.70 8.72
C TRP A 321 -4.32 -0.30 9.81
N SER A 322 -5.32 -0.87 10.49
CA SER A 322 -5.03 -1.89 11.51
C SER A 322 -4.47 -3.17 10.89
N SER A 323 -4.97 -3.56 9.70
CA SER A 323 -4.46 -4.72 8.99
C SER A 323 -3.05 -4.48 8.44
N LEU A 324 -2.76 -3.28 7.93
CA LEU A 324 -1.42 -2.90 7.48
C LEU A 324 -0.41 -2.95 8.62
N ALA A 325 -0.74 -2.34 9.76
CA ALA A 325 0.09 -2.42 10.95
C ALA A 325 0.28 -3.87 11.44
N GLN A 326 -0.79 -4.69 11.44
CA GLN A 326 -0.68 -6.11 11.79
C GLN A 326 0.26 -6.86 10.84
N THR A 327 0.14 -6.63 9.54
CA THR A 327 0.98 -7.30 8.54
C THR A 327 2.45 -6.94 8.71
N LEU A 328 2.76 -5.65 8.86
CA LEU A 328 4.13 -5.17 9.04
C LEU A 328 4.76 -5.63 10.36
N HIS A 329 3.94 -5.88 11.38
CA HIS A 329 4.38 -6.43 12.67
C HIS A 329 4.27 -7.95 12.78
N ARG A 330 4.14 -8.67 11.67
CA ARG A 330 4.06 -10.15 11.63
C ARG A 330 2.94 -10.72 12.52
N LYS A 331 1.78 -10.04 12.57
CA LYS A 331 0.61 -10.49 13.34
C LYS A 331 -0.42 -11.13 12.44
N SER A 332 -1.19 -12.07 13.00
CA SER A 332 -2.24 -12.80 12.28
C SER A 332 -3.30 -11.90 11.65
N LEU A 333 -3.73 -12.28 10.45
CA LEU A 333 -4.80 -11.62 9.71
C LEU A 333 -6.07 -12.50 9.68
N PRO A 334 -7.27 -11.92 9.87
CA PRO A 334 -8.51 -12.68 9.97
C PRO A 334 -9.03 -13.12 8.58
N ARG A 335 -8.77 -14.37 8.19
CA ARG A 335 -9.23 -14.95 6.91
C ARG A 335 -10.76 -14.91 6.75
N ASP A 336 -11.50 -15.24 7.80
CA ASP A 336 -12.97 -15.30 7.74
C ASP A 336 -13.60 -13.95 7.37
N LEU A 337 -13.00 -12.86 7.83
CA LEU A 337 -13.45 -11.52 7.47
C LEU A 337 -13.20 -11.21 5.99
N PHE A 338 -12.04 -11.60 5.47
CA PHE A 338 -11.72 -11.48 4.05
C PHE A 338 -12.71 -12.28 3.18
N VAL A 339 -12.91 -13.56 3.49
CA VAL A 339 -13.84 -14.42 2.76
C VAL A 339 -15.26 -13.84 2.75
N ARG A 340 -15.73 -13.34 3.90
CA ARG A 340 -17.02 -12.67 4.01
C ARG A 340 -17.13 -11.42 3.13
N HIS A 341 -16.10 -10.56 3.12
CA HIS A 341 -16.10 -9.37 2.29
C HIS A 341 -16.06 -9.72 0.79
N ALA A 342 -15.26 -10.72 0.40
CA ALA A 342 -15.23 -11.22 -0.97
C ALA A 342 -16.61 -11.77 -1.40
N ALA A 343 -17.24 -12.59 -0.56
CA ALA A 343 -18.57 -13.13 -0.83
C ALA A 343 -19.62 -12.04 -1.02
N LEU A 344 -19.60 -10.98 -0.19
CA LEU A 344 -20.53 -9.86 -0.31
C LEU A 344 -20.32 -9.09 -1.63
N ARG A 345 -19.07 -8.78 -2.02
CA ARG A 345 -18.79 -8.10 -3.28
C ARG A 345 -19.22 -8.94 -4.49
N MET A 346 -18.89 -10.24 -4.49
CA MET A 346 -19.32 -11.15 -5.55
C MET A 346 -20.86 -11.27 -5.61
N GLN A 347 -21.54 -11.26 -4.46
CA GLN A 347 -23.00 -11.29 -4.40
C GLN A 347 -23.62 -10.02 -5.02
N ASP A 348 -23.06 -8.84 -4.76
CA ASP A 348 -23.55 -7.60 -5.35
C ASP A 348 -23.35 -7.58 -6.88
N LEU A 349 -22.24 -8.11 -7.37
CA LEU A 349 -21.98 -8.28 -8.79
C LEU A 349 -22.86 -9.34 -9.43
N SER A 350 -23.27 -10.37 -8.69
CA SER A 350 -24.09 -11.46 -9.20
C SER A 350 -25.45 -11.01 -9.76
N ARG A 351 -25.98 -9.88 -9.27
CA ARG A 351 -27.23 -9.29 -9.75
C ARG A 351 -27.09 -8.69 -11.16
N LYS A 352 -25.85 -8.46 -11.63
CA LYS A 352 -25.50 -7.85 -12.90
C LYS A 352 -24.46 -8.68 -13.64
N VAL A 353 -24.42 -9.99 -13.42
CA VAL A 353 -23.36 -10.91 -13.93
C VAL A 353 -23.14 -10.76 -15.42
N GLU A 354 -24.16 -10.44 -16.18
CA GLU A 354 -24.08 -10.39 -17.64
C GLU A 354 -23.49 -9.11 -18.16
N ASP A 355 -23.88 -8.00 -17.54
CA ASP A 355 -23.39 -6.67 -17.89
C ASP A 355 -22.00 -6.40 -17.29
N LYS A 356 -21.63 -7.14 -16.22
CA LYS A 356 -20.41 -6.91 -15.43
C LYS A 356 -19.65 -8.21 -15.13
N TYR A 357 -19.67 -9.17 -16.06
CA TYR A 357 -18.99 -10.46 -15.88
C TYR A 357 -17.50 -10.30 -15.66
N TYR A 358 -16.87 -9.36 -16.35
CA TYR A 358 -15.45 -9.05 -16.19
C TYR A 358 -15.13 -8.54 -14.78
N LEU A 359 -16.00 -7.74 -14.13
CA LEU A 359 -15.81 -7.32 -12.74
C LEU A 359 -15.85 -8.52 -11.78
N LEU A 360 -16.74 -9.47 -12.04
CA LEU A 360 -16.79 -10.71 -11.28
C LEU A 360 -15.50 -11.53 -11.45
N GLN A 361 -14.94 -11.58 -12.67
CA GLN A 361 -13.66 -12.23 -12.92
C GLN A 361 -12.52 -11.55 -12.12
N HIS A 362 -12.50 -10.21 -12.04
CA HIS A 362 -11.54 -9.47 -11.23
C HIS A 362 -11.72 -9.74 -9.72
N GLU A 363 -12.96 -9.88 -9.24
CA GLU A 363 -13.19 -10.23 -7.83
C GLU A 363 -12.77 -11.69 -7.53
N VAL A 364 -13.03 -12.61 -8.43
CA VAL A 364 -12.55 -13.99 -8.32
C VAL A 364 -11.02 -14.06 -8.37
N PHE A 365 -10.41 -13.31 -9.28
CA PHE A 365 -8.94 -13.22 -9.34
C PHE A 365 -8.39 -12.71 -8.01
N PHE A 366 -8.93 -11.60 -7.50
CA PHE A 366 -8.49 -11.04 -6.23
C PHE A 366 -8.67 -12.03 -5.07
N TYR A 367 -9.81 -12.73 -5.02
CA TYR A 367 -10.07 -13.73 -3.99
C TYR A 367 -8.99 -14.83 -3.97
N LEU A 368 -8.72 -15.42 -5.12
CA LEU A 368 -7.74 -16.49 -5.24
C LEU A 368 -6.30 -16.01 -4.98
N TYR A 369 -5.97 -14.85 -5.50
CA TYR A 369 -4.67 -14.21 -5.32
C TYR A 369 -4.40 -13.87 -3.85
N TYR A 370 -5.36 -13.23 -3.19
CA TYR A 370 -5.21 -12.82 -1.79
C TYR A 370 -5.28 -14.02 -0.82
N ASP A 371 -6.05 -15.05 -1.13
CA ASP A 371 -6.06 -16.30 -0.35
C ASP A 371 -4.69 -16.98 -0.40
N GLN A 372 -4.02 -16.96 -1.56
CA GLN A 372 -2.66 -17.44 -1.70
C GLN A 372 -1.66 -16.56 -0.94
N PHE A 373 -1.81 -15.23 -1.00
CA PHE A 373 -1.02 -14.32 -0.16
C PHE A 373 -1.15 -14.65 1.33
N LEU A 374 -2.37 -14.83 1.83
CA LEU A 374 -2.60 -15.19 3.23
C LEU A 374 -1.96 -16.54 3.60
N HIS A 375 -1.93 -17.48 2.68
CA HIS A 375 -1.26 -18.77 2.92
C HIS A 375 0.24 -18.59 3.11
N HIS A 376 0.92 -17.92 2.19
CA HIS A 376 2.36 -17.63 2.29
C HIS A 376 2.68 -16.77 3.51
N TYR A 377 1.86 -15.75 3.76
CA TYR A 377 2.00 -14.88 4.90
C TYR A 377 1.92 -15.64 6.24
N ARG A 378 0.95 -16.56 6.39
CA ARG A 378 0.82 -17.38 7.60
C ARG A 378 1.99 -18.32 7.81
N GLN A 379 2.47 -18.94 6.76
CA GLN A 379 3.69 -19.75 6.82
C GLN A 379 4.88 -18.92 7.29
N TRP A 380 5.02 -17.73 6.74
CA TRP A 380 6.09 -16.81 7.08
C TRP A 380 6.08 -16.37 8.56
N ILE A 381 4.89 -16.09 9.12
CA ILE A 381 4.77 -15.72 10.54
C ILE A 381 4.76 -16.94 11.48
N GLY A 382 4.95 -18.16 10.96
CA GLY A 382 5.01 -19.39 11.77
C GLY A 382 3.66 -19.86 12.32
N GLU A 383 2.55 -19.46 11.72
CA GLU A 383 1.23 -20.03 12.05
C GLU A 383 1.12 -21.45 11.48
N GLU A 384 1.37 -22.45 12.32
CA GLU A 384 1.09 -23.86 12.03
C GLU A 384 -0.42 -24.12 12.20
N GLY A 385 -1.04 -24.70 11.22
CA GLY A 385 -2.46 -25.05 11.27
C GLY A 385 -3.23 -24.39 10.15
N GLY A 386 -2.79 -24.68 8.94
CA GLY A 386 -3.34 -24.10 7.75
C GLY A 386 -4.76 -24.56 7.47
N TYR A 387 -5.57 -23.62 7.03
CA TYR A 387 -6.58 -23.98 6.08
C TYR A 387 -5.87 -24.48 4.81
N ARG A 388 -6.42 -25.51 4.23
CA ARG A 388 -5.96 -26.03 2.95
C ARG A 388 -6.25 -24.96 1.90
N VAL A 389 -5.21 -24.43 1.26
CA VAL A 389 -5.43 -23.72 -0.01
C VAL A 389 -6.04 -24.75 -0.94
N THR A 390 -7.24 -24.53 -1.39
CA THR A 390 -7.93 -25.48 -2.24
C THR A 390 -7.12 -25.66 -3.51
N PRO A 391 -6.67 -26.88 -3.88
CA PRO A 391 -5.95 -27.11 -5.10
C PRO A 391 -6.90 -27.03 -6.30
N TRP A 392 -7.39 -25.82 -6.57
CA TRP A 392 -8.33 -25.54 -7.66
C TRP A 392 -7.86 -26.08 -9.00
N GLN A 393 -6.55 -26.09 -9.22
CA GLN A 393 -5.95 -26.58 -10.46
C GLN A 393 -6.21 -28.07 -10.65
N ASP A 394 -6.04 -28.88 -9.60
CA ASP A 394 -6.30 -30.32 -9.68
C ASP A 394 -7.79 -30.61 -9.83
N LEU A 395 -8.64 -29.95 -9.03
CA LEU A 395 -10.08 -30.10 -9.15
C LEU A 395 -10.57 -29.64 -10.53
N LEU A 396 -10.09 -28.50 -11.03
CA LEU A 396 -10.42 -28.00 -12.36
C LEU A 396 -9.97 -28.98 -13.46
N ARG A 397 -8.78 -29.55 -13.33
CA ARG A 397 -8.26 -30.55 -14.28
C ARG A 397 -9.16 -31.78 -14.35
N LEU A 398 -9.57 -32.32 -13.20
CA LEU A 398 -10.49 -33.48 -13.12
C LEU A 398 -11.86 -33.14 -13.69
N LEU A 399 -12.42 -31.97 -13.39
CA LEU A 399 -13.68 -31.48 -13.92
C LEU A 399 -13.63 -31.30 -15.44
N ASP A 400 -12.58 -30.71 -16.00
CA ASP A 400 -12.40 -30.52 -17.43
C ASP A 400 -12.18 -31.85 -18.18
N ALA A 401 -11.50 -32.80 -17.56
CA ALA A 401 -11.32 -34.15 -18.07
C ALA A 401 -12.58 -35.02 -17.91
N ARG A 402 -13.60 -34.56 -17.16
CA ARG A 402 -14.78 -35.36 -16.78
C ARG A 402 -14.45 -36.63 -16.02
N ALA A 403 -13.38 -36.62 -15.28
CA ALA A 403 -12.97 -37.72 -14.43
C ALA A 403 -13.70 -37.64 -13.07
N TYR A 404 -15.04 -37.61 -13.10
CA TYR A 404 -15.87 -37.32 -11.94
C TYR A 404 -15.77 -38.35 -10.81
N ARG A 405 -15.38 -39.59 -11.13
CA ARG A 405 -15.15 -40.65 -10.15
C ARG A 405 -13.91 -40.45 -9.32
N ASP A 406 -12.97 -39.67 -9.86
CA ASP A 406 -11.70 -39.38 -9.20
C ASP A 406 -11.76 -38.09 -8.37
N ILE A 407 -12.93 -37.42 -8.37
CA ILE A 407 -13.13 -36.20 -7.60
C ILE A 407 -13.50 -36.56 -6.17
N ASP A 408 -12.68 -36.10 -5.24
CA ASP A 408 -12.97 -36.08 -3.82
C ASP A 408 -13.35 -34.65 -3.40
N ILE A 409 -14.53 -34.48 -2.82
CA ILE A 409 -15.04 -33.22 -2.29
C ILE A 409 -14.82 -33.21 -0.79
N ASP A 410 -13.68 -32.66 -0.37
CA ASP A 410 -13.20 -32.75 1.01
C ASP A 410 -13.70 -31.62 1.92
N GLY A 411 -14.54 -30.73 1.38
CA GLY A 411 -15.08 -29.63 2.18
C GLY A 411 -16.00 -28.67 1.42
N VAL A 412 -16.46 -27.66 2.14
CA VAL A 412 -17.44 -26.67 1.63
C VAL A 412 -16.89 -25.89 0.43
N ALA A 413 -15.58 -25.61 0.42
CA ALA A 413 -14.94 -24.91 -0.68
C ALA A 413 -14.93 -25.72 -1.97
N ASP A 414 -14.54 -27.02 -1.91
CA ASP A 414 -14.54 -27.90 -3.08
C ASP A 414 -15.97 -28.12 -3.60
N LEU A 415 -16.93 -28.26 -2.69
CA LEU A 415 -18.34 -28.37 -3.04
C LEU A 415 -18.86 -27.13 -3.76
N GLY A 416 -18.55 -25.94 -3.24
CA GLY A 416 -18.92 -24.68 -3.87
C GLY A 416 -18.31 -24.55 -5.26
N PHE A 417 -17.03 -24.91 -5.41
CA PHE A 417 -16.32 -24.87 -6.69
C PHE A 417 -16.94 -25.80 -7.73
N ALA A 418 -17.17 -27.06 -7.36
CA ALA A 418 -17.78 -28.05 -8.26
C ALA A 418 -19.21 -27.62 -8.69
N ALA A 419 -20.01 -27.08 -7.75
CA ALA A 419 -21.33 -26.53 -8.04
C ALA A 419 -21.26 -25.36 -9.02
N GLY A 420 -20.33 -24.42 -8.81
CA GLY A 420 -20.11 -23.26 -9.70
C GLY A 420 -19.70 -23.68 -11.11
N TYR A 421 -18.75 -24.61 -11.20
CA TYR A 421 -18.31 -25.19 -12.47
C TYR A 421 -19.48 -25.83 -13.25
N LEU A 422 -20.28 -26.65 -12.55
CA LEU A 422 -21.43 -27.30 -13.16
C LEU A 422 -22.49 -26.30 -13.62
N VAL A 423 -22.83 -25.31 -12.79
CA VAL A 423 -23.80 -24.26 -13.15
C VAL A 423 -23.34 -23.46 -14.36
N ARG A 424 -22.05 -23.11 -14.47
CA ARG A 424 -21.51 -22.43 -15.66
C ARG A 424 -21.64 -23.26 -16.92
N ARG A 425 -21.33 -24.54 -16.82
CA ARG A 425 -21.42 -25.47 -17.93
C ARG A 425 -22.87 -25.63 -18.41
N PHE A 426 -23.80 -25.81 -17.45
CA PHE A 426 -25.23 -25.86 -17.76
C PHE A 426 -25.74 -24.54 -18.35
N SER A 427 -25.30 -23.40 -17.83
CA SER A 427 -25.69 -22.07 -18.32
C SER A 427 -25.35 -21.89 -19.81
N ARG A 428 -24.21 -22.43 -20.28
CA ARG A 428 -23.85 -22.40 -21.70
C ARG A 428 -24.77 -23.25 -22.55
N LEU A 429 -25.10 -24.47 -22.12
CA LEU A 429 -26.06 -25.32 -22.83
C LEU A 429 -27.43 -24.64 -22.89
N TYR A 430 -27.87 -24.07 -21.78
CA TYR A 430 -29.13 -23.35 -21.70
C TYR A 430 -29.15 -22.14 -22.66
N TYR A 431 -28.10 -21.34 -22.71
CA TYR A 431 -27.97 -20.18 -23.60
C TYR A 431 -28.09 -20.57 -25.08
N HIS A 432 -27.43 -21.65 -25.50
CA HIS A 432 -27.46 -22.12 -26.88
C HIS A 432 -28.81 -22.74 -27.28
N HIS A 433 -29.60 -23.25 -26.35
CA HIS A 433 -30.90 -23.89 -26.62
C HIS A 433 -32.11 -23.01 -26.26
N THR A 434 -31.87 -21.80 -25.88
CA THR A 434 -32.87 -20.76 -25.67
C THR A 434 -32.44 -19.52 -26.43
N ASP A 435 -33.33 -18.62 -26.80
CA ASP A 435 -33.00 -17.39 -27.51
C ASP A 435 -32.05 -16.50 -26.69
N GLN A 436 -30.82 -16.99 -26.51
CA GLN A 436 -29.74 -16.36 -25.73
C GLN A 436 -30.10 -15.98 -24.28
N LYS A 437 -31.04 -16.72 -23.67
CA LYS A 437 -31.45 -16.48 -22.27
C LYS A 437 -30.38 -16.96 -21.29
N GLN A 438 -30.25 -16.23 -20.23
CA GLN A 438 -29.24 -16.50 -19.22
C GLN A 438 -29.82 -17.28 -18.05
N PHE A 439 -29.27 -18.47 -17.80
CA PHE A 439 -29.85 -19.39 -16.80
C PHE A 439 -29.88 -18.82 -15.38
N LEU A 440 -28.77 -18.28 -14.89
CA LEU A 440 -28.71 -17.73 -13.55
C LEU A 440 -29.66 -16.53 -13.38
N ARG A 441 -29.65 -15.58 -14.29
CA ARG A 441 -30.50 -14.39 -14.23
C ARG A 441 -31.98 -14.75 -14.35
N ASP A 442 -32.31 -15.53 -15.37
CA ASP A 442 -33.70 -15.69 -15.77
C ASP A 442 -34.42 -16.80 -14.98
N ARG A 443 -33.68 -17.68 -14.29
CA ARG A 443 -34.23 -18.85 -13.62
C ARG A 443 -33.88 -19.00 -12.16
N VAL A 444 -32.76 -18.39 -11.71
CA VAL A 444 -32.29 -18.57 -10.32
C VAL A 444 -32.42 -17.26 -9.54
N ILE A 445 -31.94 -16.15 -10.10
CA ILE A 445 -31.90 -14.87 -9.39
C ILE A 445 -33.25 -14.11 -9.44
N THR A 446 -34.08 -14.34 -10.45
CA THR A 446 -35.39 -13.65 -10.63
C THR A 446 -36.37 -13.83 -9.50
N PHE A 447 -36.20 -14.80 -8.66
CA PHE A 447 -37.13 -15.07 -7.55
C PHE A 447 -36.89 -14.20 -6.31
N GLY A 448 -36.14 -13.11 -6.45
CA GLY A 448 -36.04 -12.01 -5.46
C GLY A 448 -35.23 -12.32 -4.22
N SER A 449 -34.70 -13.53 -4.11
CA SER A 449 -33.86 -13.93 -2.99
C SER A 449 -32.38 -13.57 -3.26
N LYS A 450 -31.65 -13.30 -2.20
CA LYS A 450 -30.20 -13.23 -2.27
C LYS A 450 -29.69 -14.60 -2.74
N LEU A 451 -28.77 -14.60 -3.72
CA LEU A 451 -28.15 -15.83 -4.17
C LEU A 451 -27.34 -16.43 -2.99
N GLY A 452 -27.68 -17.61 -2.63
CA GLY A 452 -27.03 -18.35 -1.54
C GLY A 452 -27.00 -19.85 -1.85
N PRO A 453 -26.33 -20.66 -1.02
CA PRO A 453 -26.20 -22.09 -1.24
C PRO A 453 -27.56 -22.78 -1.47
N ASP A 454 -28.54 -22.55 -0.60
CA ASP A 454 -29.90 -23.14 -0.73
C ASP A 454 -30.58 -22.71 -2.05
N THR A 455 -30.43 -21.44 -2.44
CA THR A 455 -30.99 -20.93 -3.70
C THR A 455 -30.38 -21.63 -4.91
N ILE A 456 -29.05 -21.84 -4.89
CA ILE A 456 -28.32 -22.54 -5.96
C ILE A 456 -28.82 -24.00 -6.04
N VAL A 457 -28.95 -24.68 -4.92
CA VAL A 457 -29.37 -26.07 -4.92
C VAL A 457 -30.84 -26.22 -5.38
N GLU A 458 -31.75 -25.43 -4.82
CA GLU A 458 -33.18 -25.58 -5.09
C GLU A 458 -33.60 -25.09 -6.49
N TYR A 459 -33.04 -23.98 -6.95
CA TYR A 459 -33.47 -23.33 -8.20
C TYR A 459 -32.53 -23.55 -9.38
N ALA A 460 -31.26 -23.94 -9.11
CA ALA A 460 -30.34 -24.30 -10.19
C ALA A 460 -30.14 -25.82 -10.26
N LEU A 461 -29.45 -26.44 -9.30
CA LEU A 461 -28.99 -27.83 -9.42
C LEU A 461 -30.15 -28.82 -9.56
N LYS A 462 -31.15 -28.78 -8.67
CA LYS A 462 -32.30 -29.70 -8.71
C LYS A 462 -33.16 -29.52 -9.96
N ARG A 463 -33.07 -28.40 -10.67
CA ARG A 463 -33.88 -28.12 -11.85
C ARG A 463 -33.15 -28.40 -13.17
N MET A 464 -31.86 -28.73 -13.16
CA MET A 464 -31.07 -28.91 -14.37
C MET A 464 -31.62 -30.02 -15.28
N ILE A 465 -31.95 -31.19 -14.72
CA ILE A 465 -32.48 -32.31 -15.51
C ILE A 465 -33.82 -31.94 -16.15
N GLU A 466 -34.71 -31.28 -15.40
CA GLU A 466 -36.02 -30.85 -15.91
C GLU A 466 -35.88 -29.88 -17.09
N TYR A 467 -34.96 -28.88 -16.96
CA TYR A 467 -34.72 -27.92 -18.05
C TYR A 467 -34.02 -28.56 -19.23
N ALA A 468 -33.06 -29.46 -19.01
CA ALA A 468 -32.36 -30.17 -20.07
C ALA A 468 -33.35 -30.96 -20.94
N PHE A 469 -34.29 -31.68 -20.28
CA PHE A 469 -35.32 -32.43 -20.96
C PHE A 469 -36.32 -31.53 -21.70
N LYS A 470 -36.86 -30.49 -21.06
CA LYS A 470 -37.80 -29.53 -21.66
C LYS A 470 -37.25 -28.83 -22.90
N LEU A 471 -35.94 -28.53 -22.89
CA LEU A 471 -35.26 -27.79 -23.96
C LEU A 471 -34.51 -28.70 -24.93
N LYS A 472 -34.67 -30.03 -24.77
CA LYS A 472 -34.13 -31.08 -25.68
C LYS A 472 -32.59 -31.04 -25.81
N PHE A 473 -31.88 -30.81 -24.71
CA PHE A 473 -30.43 -30.97 -24.65
C PHE A 473 -29.96 -31.96 -23.58
N ASP A 474 -30.88 -32.82 -23.12
CA ASP A 474 -30.65 -33.88 -22.14
C ASP A 474 -29.48 -34.79 -22.56
N GLY A 475 -29.38 -35.16 -23.84
CA GLY A 475 -28.27 -35.95 -24.34
C GLY A 475 -26.90 -35.23 -24.25
N ALA A 476 -26.87 -33.92 -24.36
CA ALA A 476 -25.64 -33.13 -24.17
C ALA A 476 -25.30 -32.99 -22.68
N PHE A 477 -26.29 -32.90 -21.82
CA PHE A 477 -26.15 -32.77 -20.38
C PHE A 477 -25.90 -34.11 -19.67
N ALA A 478 -26.32 -35.24 -20.25
CA ALA A 478 -26.17 -36.59 -19.68
C ALA A 478 -24.72 -36.89 -19.21
N LYS A 479 -23.74 -36.33 -19.87
CA LYS A 479 -22.32 -36.46 -19.48
C LYS A 479 -21.98 -35.77 -18.15
N ASP A 480 -22.80 -34.83 -17.69
CA ASP A 480 -22.60 -34.04 -16.50
C ASP A 480 -23.55 -34.44 -15.35
N GLU A 481 -24.46 -35.42 -15.58
CA GLU A 481 -25.40 -35.93 -14.57
C GLU A 481 -24.68 -36.63 -13.40
N GLU A 482 -23.53 -37.28 -13.67
CA GLU A 482 -22.71 -37.90 -12.62
C GLU A 482 -22.16 -36.84 -11.66
N LEU A 483 -21.64 -35.71 -12.20
CA LEU A 483 -21.20 -34.59 -11.37
C LEU A 483 -22.37 -33.96 -10.60
N LEU A 484 -23.54 -33.82 -11.22
CA LEU A 484 -24.73 -33.31 -10.53
C LEU A 484 -25.12 -34.20 -9.36
N GLY A 485 -25.12 -35.53 -9.55
CA GLY A 485 -25.37 -36.49 -8.49
C GLY A 485 -24.37 -36.38 -7.35
N LEU A 486 -23.08 -36.28 -7.65
CA LEU A 486 -22.02 -36.10 -6.67
C LEU A 486 -22.21 -34.81 -5.86
N VAL A 487 -22.41 -33.68 -6.52
CA VAL A 487 -22.57 -32.37 -5.87
C VAL A 487 -23.83 -32.35 -4.97
N LEU A 488 -24.95 -32.94 -5.41
CA LEU A 488 -26.16 -33.01 -4.60
C LEU A 488 -26.02 -33.94 -3.39
N ALA A 489 -25.33 -35.07 -3.55
CA ALA A 489 -25.09 -36.00 -2.45
C ALA A 489 -24.18 -35.36 -1.38
N GLU A 490 -23.07 -34.70 -1.82
CA GLU A 490 -22.15 -34.01 -0.94
C GLU A 490 -22.81 -32.82 -0.25
N TYR A 491 -23.66 -32.06 -0.95
CA TYR A 491 -24.43 -30.99 -0.32
C TYR A 491 -25.33 -31.51 0.81
N GLN A 492 -25.99 -32.63 0.61
CA GLN A 492 -26.81 -33.23 1.66
C GLN A 492 -25.96 -33.66 2.86
N ARG A 493 -24.81 -34.28 2.60
CA ARG A 493 -23.88 -34.72 3.64
C ARG A 493 -23.32 -33.55 4.45
N GLN A 494 -23.02 -32.43 3.80
CA GLN A 494 -22.34 -31.27 4.38
C GLN A 494 -23.29 -30.08 4.65
N THR A 495 -24.61 -30.29 4.71
CA THR A 495 -25.59 -29.19 4.80
C THR A 495 -25.34 -28.25 5.97
N ASP A 496 -25.00 -28.76 7.14
CA ASP A 496 -24.74 -27.92 8.33
C ASP A 496 -23.41 -27.15 8.21
N ASP A 497 -22.43 -27.75 7.59
CA ASP A 497 -21.13 -27.07 7.32
C ASP A 497 -21.32 -25.98 6.28
N VAL A 498 -22.08 -26.24 5.21
CA VAL A 498 -22.40 -25.21 4.20
C VAL A 498 -23.15 -24.03 4.81
N ARG A 499 -24.09 -24.27 5.75
CA ARG A 499 -24.78 -23.18 6.45
C ARG A 499 -23.86 -22.35 7.32
N ARG A 500 -22.89 -22.97 8.01
CA ARG A 500 -21.90 -22.29 8.84
C ARG A 500 -20.90 -21.53 7.99
N GLN A 501 -20.46 -22.10 6.87
CA GLN A 501 -19.43 -21.59 5.99
C GLN A 501 -20.01 -21.10 4.64
N LYS A 502 -21.20 -20.50 4.66
CA LYS A 502 -21.90 -20.06 3.45
C LYS A 502 -21.09 -19.12 2.57
N ASP A 503 -20.29 -18.27 3.19
CA ASP A 503 -19.47 -17.30 2.48
C ASP A 503 -18.31 -18.00 1.74
N GLU A 504 -17.70 -19.02 2.33
CA GLU A 504 -16.72 -19.92 1.71
C GLU A 504 -17.33 -20.67 0.51
N PHE A 505 -18.51 -21.26 0.69
CA PHE A 505 -19.21 -21.89 -0.42
C PHE A 505 -19.44 -20.92 -1.58
N MET A 506 -19.88 -19.69 -1.28
CA MET A 506 -20.23 -18.72 -2.32
C MET A 506 -19.01 -18.17 -3.06
N THR A 507 -17.91 -17.89 -2.37
CA THR A 507 -16.66 -17.46 -3.04
C THR A 507 -16.12 -18.56 -3.94
N SER A 508 -16.13 -19.80 -3.46
CA SER A 508 -15.72 -20.97 -4.21
C SER A 508 -16.63 -21.28 -5.39
N PHE A 509 -17.95 -21.10 -5.21
CA PHE A 509 -18.91 -21.21 -6.30
C PHE A 509 -18.58 -20.25 -7.46
N TRP A 510 -18.30 -18.98 -7.16
CA TRP A 510 -17.95 -18.02 -8.18
C TRP A 510 -16.60 -18.31 -8.82
N ALA A 511 -15.64 -18.85 -8.05
CA ALA A 511 -14.37 -19.29 -8.61
C ALA A 511 -14.58 -20.42 -9.64
N GLY A 512 -15.32 -21.46 -9.30
CA GLY A 512 -15.66 -22.54 -10.23
C GLY A 512 -16.46 -22.06 -11.45
N TYR A 513 -17.37 -21.12 -11.24
CA TYR A 513 -18.16 -20.52 -12.33
C TYR A 513 -17.28 -19.73 -13.31
N CYS A 514 -16.33 -18.94 -12.83
CA CYS A 514 -15.46 -18.10 -13.68
C CYS A 514 -14.33 -18.89 -14.33
N LEU A 515 -13.73 -19.85 -13.64
CA LEU A 515 -12.60 -20.65 -14.14
C LEU A 515 -13.03 -21.68 -15.18
N ASN A 516 -14.32 -22.02 -15.26
CA ASN A 516 -14.83 -22.89 -16.32
C ASN A 516 -14.84 -22.17 -17.67
N ARG A 517 -13.78 -22.27 -18.45
CA ARG A 517 -13.68 -21.63 -19.77
C ARG A 517 -14.20 -22.47 -20.91
N GLY A 518 -14.78 -23.55 -20.84
CA GLY A 518 -15.24 -24.34 -21.99
C GLY A 518 -14.34 -24.21 -23.22
N LYS A 519 -14.02 -25.27 -23.92
CA LYS A 519 -13.28 -25.21 -25.18
C LYS A 519 -14.12 -24.44 -26.23
N GLY A 520 -14.10 -23.10 -26.21
CA GLY A 520 -14.81 -22.24 -27.15
C GLY A 520 -13.97 -22.01 -28.39
N LYS A 521 -14.54 -22.15 -29.56
CA LYS A 521 -14.08 -21.52 -30.80
C LYS A 521 -13.97 -20.03 -30.54
N SER A 522 -12.88 -19.40 -30.99
CA SER A 522 -12.59 -17.97 -30.83
C SER A 522 -13.86 -17.11 -31.03
N GLU A 523 -14.32 -16.49 -29.95
CA GLU A 523 -15.32 -15.42 -29.99
C GLU A 523 -14.67 -14.20 -30.67
N LYS A 524 -15.02 -13.98 -31.93
CA LYS A 524 -14.53 -12.83 -32.70
C LYS A 524 -15.34 -11.56 -32.49
N ASP A 525 -16.39 -11.54 -31.66
CA ASP A 525 -17.40 -10.47 -31.72
C ASP A 525 -17.57 -9.59 -30.45
N ASP A 526 -16.72 -9.71 -29.45
CA ASP A 526 -16.93 -8.91 -28.20
C ASP A 526 -15.92 -7.76 -27.98
N SER A 527 -15.07 -7.46 -28.97
CA SER A 527 -14.00 -6.47 -28.79
C SER A 527 -14.48 -5.01 -28.74
N SER A 528 -15.59 -4.68 -29.40
CA SER A 528 -16.05 -3.28 -29.50
C SER A 528 -16.80 -2.77 -28.23
N THR A 529 -17.39 -3.66 -27.44
CA THR A 529 -18.13 -3.29 -26.24
C THR A 529 -17.19 -3.12 -25.04
N ARG A 530 -16.09 -3.87 -24.99
CA ARG A 530 -15.12 -3.86 -23.89
C ARG A 530 -14.19 -2.66 -23.88
N GLU A 531 -13.75 -2.19 -25.05
CA GLU A 531 -12.91 -0.98 -25.14
C GLU A 531 -13.63 0.27 -24.58
N ASN A 532 -14.95 0.34 -24.73
CA ASN A 532 -15.76 1.42 -24.20
C ASN A 532 -16.01 1.29 -22.68
N GLU A 533 -16.11 0.06 -22.15
CA GLU A 533 -16.34 -0.17 -20.71
C GLU A 533 -15.06 -0.04 -19.89
N GLU A 534 -13.90 -0.48 -20.41
CA GLU A 534 -12.60 -0.22 -19.78
C GLU A 534 -12.25 1.27 -19.79
N ALA A 535 -12.58 2.00 -20.85
CA ALA A 535 -12.40 3.45 -20.91
C ALA A 535 -13.29 4.18 -19.90
N GLN A 536 -14.47 3.66 -19.58
CA GLN A 536 -15.40 4.25 -18.61
C GLN A 536 -14.96 4.01 -17.15
N LEU A 537 -14.38 2.85 -16.83
CA LEU A 537 -13.76 2.55 -15.53
C LEU A 537 -12.47 3.36 -15.29
N MET A 538 -11.82 3.80 -16.36
CA MET A 538 -10.62 4.64 -16.28
C MET A 538 -10.93 6.13 -16.09
N SER A 539 -12.19 6.52 -16.24
CA SER A 539 -12.64 7.93 -16.07
C SER A 539 -13.35 8.20 -14.75
N GLU A 540 -13.72 7.18 -13.99
CA GLU A 540 -14.23 7.25 -12.60
C GLU A 540 -13.10 6.95 -11.57
#